data_a2c9f14cdfed927af4adc311c6586266
#
_entry.id   a2c9f14cdfed927af4adc311c6586266
#
_cell.length_a   1.000
_cell.length_b   1.000
_cell.length_c   1.000
_cell.angle_alpha   90.00
_cell.angle_beta   90.00
_cell.angle_gamma   90.00
#
_symmetry.space_group_name_H-M   'P 1'
#
loop_
_entity.id
_entity.type
_entity.pdbx_description
1 polymer ?
#
loop_
_entity_poly.entity_id
_entity_poly.type
_entity_poly.pdbx_seq_one_letter_code
_entity_poly.pdbx_strand_id
1 'polypeptide(L)'
;MALASGTKKVKAVNKIVGAGSKWVALAKKIVFLEGLCGVESANYGPSEILCIADSSTSPDIIASSMIAQSEHSPDVMSICITKDRKLINKIRRSIKDQLQDLPRNRIARKSLNNYGIIIYAKDDKKIISISDSIGPEHVEVLSKNYKRYLSGNLVAG
;
A
#
# COMPACT_ATOMS: atom_id res chain seq x y z
N MET A 1 6.42 18.07 -17.49
CA MET A 1 6.47 18.82 -18.79
C MET A 1 7.66 19.77 -18.83
N ALA A 2 7.76 20.81 -18.02
CA ALA A 2 8.84 21.82 -18.11
C ALA A 2 10.27 21.24 -18.12
N LEU A 3 10.54 20.19 -17.32
CA LEU A 3 11.83 19.49 -17.35
C LEU A 3 12.09 18.74 -18.66
N ALA A 4 11.04 18.24 -19.31
CA ALA A 4 11.19 17.48 -20.55
C ALA A 4 11.36 18.38 -21.77
N SER A 5 10.54 19.43 -21.88
CA SER A 5 10.53 20.33 -23.05
C SER A 5 11.49 21.52 -22.89
N GLY A 6 11.92 21.81 -21.67
CA GLY A 6 12.61 23.06 -21.36
C GLY A 6 11.67 24.26 -21.29
N THR A 7 12.16 25.33 -20.74
CA THR A 7 11.52 26.67 -20.71
C THR A 7 12.60 27.73 -20.75
N LYS A 8 12.24 29.01 -20.80
CA LYS A 8 13.23 30.12 -20.68
C LYS A 8 14.08 30.05 -19.40
N LYS A 9 13.56 29.42 -18.33
CA LYS A 9 14.22 29.35 -17.01
C LYS A 9 14.69 27.94 -16.62
N VAL A 10 14.15 26.89 -17.23
CA VAL A 10 14.46 25.50 -16.91
C VAL A 10 15.00 24.81 -18.16
N LYS A 11 16.24 24.34 -18.10
CA LYS A 11 16.86 23.59 -19.17
C LYS A 11 16.22 22.21 -19.29
N ALA A 12 15.96 21.77 -20.52
CA ALA A 12 15.49 20.41 -20.77
C ALA A 12 16.50 19.36 -20.26
N VAL A 13 15.97 18.25 -19.73
CA VAL A 13 16.79 17.13 -19.22
C VAL A 13 16.67 15.92 -20.13
N ASN A 14 17.67 15.04 -20.11
CA ASN A 14 17.69 13.84 -20.94
C ASN A 14 16.83 12.71 -20.34
N LYS A 15 16.64 12.70 -19.01
CA LYS A 15 15.87 11.66 -18.30
C LYS A 15 15.23 12.20 -17.03
N ILE A 16 14.00 11.77 -16.76
CA ILE A 16 13.25 12.06 -15.52
C ILE A 16 13.10 10.78 -14.73
N VAL A 17 13.59 10.79 -13.48
CA VAL A 17 13.60 9.67 -12.54
C VAL A 17 12.86 10.07 -11.28
N GLY A 18 12.29 9.10 -10.59
CA GLY A 18 11.65 9.27 -9.27
C GLY A 18 10.15 9.01 -9.29
N ALA A 19 9.63 8.70 -8.11
CA ALA A 19 8.21 8.47 -7.88
C ALA A 19 7.41 9.79 -7.88
N GLY A 20 6.09 9.69 -7.99
CA GLY A 20 5.20 10.84 -7.92
C GLY A 20 3.73 10.45 -7.92
N SER A 21 2.87 11.43 -7.76
CA SER A 21 1.42 11.25 -7.79
C SER A 21 0.94 10.75 -9.18
N LYS A 22 -0.33 10.34 -9.25
CA LYS A 22 -1.00 9.98 -10.52
C LYS A 22 -0.82 11.03 -11.62
N TRP A 23 -0.77 12.32 -11.26
CA TRP A 23 -0.53 13.42 -12.21
C TRP A 23 0.91 13.43 -12.74
N VAL A 24 1.88 13.12 -11.89
CA VAL A 24 3.28 12.98 -12.30
C VAL A 24 3.45 11.76 -13.21
N ALA A 25 2.83 10.64 -12.88
CA ALA A 25 2.84 9.44 -13.71
C ALA A 25 2.20 9.69 -15.08
N LEU A 26 1.05 10.39 -15.12
CA LEU A 26 0.41 10.78 -16.38
C LEU A 26 1.31 11.70 -17.20
N ALA A 27 1.91 12.71 -16.57
CA ALA A 27 2.84 13.60 -17.25
C ALA A 27 4.07 12.86 -17.81
N LYS A 28 4.61 11.88 -17.08
CA LYS A 28 5.70 11.01 -17.56
C LYS A 28 5.26 10.16 -18.76
N LYS A 29 4.04 9.61 -18.74
CA LYS A 29 3.51 8.86 -19.89
C LYS A 29 3.42 9.71 -21.13
N ILE A 30 2.91 10.94 -21.00
CA ILE A 30 2.84 11.89 -22.12
C ILE A 30 4.24 12.22 -22.63
N VAL A 31 5.18 12.57 -21.75
CA VAL A 31 6.57 12.88 -22.11
C VAL A 31 7.23 11.72 -22.86
N PHE A 32 6.98 10.49 -22.41
CA PHE A 32 7.51 9.28 -23.05
C PHE A 32 6.92 9.05 -24.45
N LEU A 33 5.59 9.16 -24.57
CA LEU A 33 4.89 8.99 -25.85
C LEU A 33 5.27 10.06 -26.89
N GLU A 34 5.51 11.28 -26.43
CA GLU A 34 5.97 12.40 -27.27
C GLU A 34 7.48 12.33 -27.59
N GLY A 35 8.20 11.37 -27.03
CA GLY A 35 9.64 11.21 -27.27
C GLY A 35 10.51 12.37 -26.78
N LEU A 36 10.02 13.16 -25.81
CA LEU A 36 10.70 14.38 -25.36
C LEU A 36 11.94 14.10 -24.53
N CYS A 37 11.89 13.12 -23.64
CA CYS A 37 13.04 12.65 -22.88
C CYS A 37 12.78 11.25 -22.30
N GLY A 38 13.83 10.58 -21.82
CA GLY A 38 13.69 9.31 -21.12
C GLY A 38 12.94 9.48 -19.80
N VAL A 39 12.12 8.50 -19.44
CA VAL A 39 11.44 8.45 -18.14
C VAL A 39 11.67 7.10 -17.49
N GLU A 40 11.87 7.11 -16.18
CA GLU A 40 11.81 5.89 -15.38
C GLU A 40 10.36 5.67 -14.96
N SER A 41 9.88 4.43 -15.10
CA SER A 41 8.55 3.98 -14.68
C SER A 41 7.46 5.06 -14.69
N ALA A 42 6.59 5.01 -15.66
CA ALA A 42 5.37 5.85 -15.72
C ALA A 42 4.17 5.12 -15.13
N ASN A 43 4.38 3.99 -14.43
CA ASN A 43 3.32 3.24 -13.82
C ASN A 43 2.95 3.88 -12.49
N TYR A 44 1.67 4.18 -12.34
CA TYR A 44 1.01 4.54 -11.10
C TYR A 44 -0.08 3.49 -10.87
N GLY A 45 0.04 2.78 -9.77
CA GLY A 45 -1.03 1.96 -9.21
C GLY A 45 -1.45 2.54 -7.86
N PRO A 46 -2.65 2.24 -7.37
CA PRO A 46 -2.94 2.44 -5.97
C PRO A 46 -1.93 1.62 -5.17
N SER A 47 -1.31 2.23 -4.17
CA SER A 47 -0.41 1.52 -3.26
C SER A 47 -1.23 0.63 -2.35
N GLU A 48 -0.79 -0.62 -2.15
CA GLU A 48 -1.52 -1.59 -1.33
C GLU A 48 -0.60 -2.19 -0.28
N ILE A 49 -1.15 -2.43 0.91
CA ILE A 49 -0.52 -3.25 1.92
C ILE A 49 -1.40 -4.43 2.27
N LEU A 50 -0.79 -5.59 2.40
CA LEU A 50 -1.37 -6.79 2.96
C LEU A 50 -0.64 -7.18 4.24
N CYS A 51 -1.32 -7.11 5.38
CA CYS A 51 -0.83 -7.60 6.66
C CYS A 51 -1.34 -9.03 6.88
N ILE A 52 -0.45 -10.00 6.97
CA ILE A 52 -0.79 -11.35 7.44
C ILE A 52 -0.47 -11.41 8.93
N ALA A 53 -1.49 -11.55 9.78
CA ALA A 53 -1.33 -11.40 11.21
C ALA A 53 -1.97 -12.52 12.02
N ASP A 54 -1.37 -12.82 13.19
CA ASP A 54 -1.95 -13.69 14.19
C ASP A 54 -1.83 -13.08 15.60
N SER A 55 -2.30 -13.80 16.61
CA SER A 55 -2.29 -13.35 18.01
C SER A 55 -0.91 -13.20 18.64
N SER A 56 0.17 -13.52 17.93
CA SER A 56 1.53 -13.32 18.41
C SER A 56 2.03 -11.88 18.24
N THR A 57 1.29 -11.06 17.48
CA THR A 57 1.58 -9.63 17.27
C THR A 57 0.50 -8.78 17.93
N SER A 58 0.90 -7.67 18.54
CA SER A 58 -0.04 -6.71 19.14
C SER A 58 -1.02 -6.17 18.08
N PRO A 59 -2.31 -6.06 18.39
CA PRO A 59 -3.29 -5.40 17.53
C PRO A 59 -2.89 -3.97 17.16
N ASP A 60 -2.15 -3.30 18.05
CA ASP A 60 -1.71 -1.90 17.83
C ASP A 60 -0.66 -1.80 16.73
N ILE A 61 0.26 -2.76 16.65
CA ILE A 61 1.24 -2.83 15.58
C ILE A 61 0.55 -3.07 14.23
N ILE A 62 -0.41 -4.02 14.18
CA ILE A 62 -1.16 -4.32 12.96
C ILE A 62 -1.96 -3.09 12.51
N ALA A 63 -2.62 -2.42 13.46
CA ALA A 63 -3.36 -1.19 13.19
C ALA A 63 -2.45 -0.08 12.66
N SER A 64 -1.25 0.10 13.26
CA SER A 64 -0.27 1.10 12.81
C SER A 64 0.19 0.86 11.38
N SER A 65 0.48 -0.39 11.00
CA SER A 65 0.85 -0.74 9.61
C SER A 65 -0.26 -0.39 8.62
N MET A 66 -1.52 -0.74 8.94
CA MET A 66 -2.67 -0.40 8.09
C MET A 66 -2.89 1.12 7.99
N ILE A 67 -2.73 1.86 9.09
CA ILE A 67 -2.88 3.31 9.13
C ILE A 67 -1.76 3.99 8.35
N ALA A 68 -0.50 3.60 8.56
CA ALA A 68 0.66 4.17 7.90
C ALA A 68 0.51 4.15 6.37
N GLN A 69 0.07 3.02 5.82
CA GLN A 69 -0.23 2.93 4.39
C GLN A 69 -1.40 3.84 3.99
N SER A 70 -2.46 3.88 4.81
CA SER A 70 -3.68 4.64 4.51
C SER A 70 -3.48 6.17 4.55
N GLU A 71 -2.40 6.67 5.16
CA GLU A 71 -2.04 8.09 5.16
C GLU A 71 -1.50 8.59 3.82
N HIS A 72 -1.04 7.71 2.95
CA HIS A 72 -0.45 8.13 1.67
C HIS A 72 -1.47 8.77 0.74
N SER A 73 -2.67 8.19 0.60
CA SER A 73 -3.72 8.69 -0.28
C SER A 73 -5.09 8.14 0.13
N PRO A 74 -6.19 8.87 -0.16
CA PRO A 74 -7.55 8.36 0.07
C PRO A 74 -7.90 7.10 -0.75
N ASP A 75 -7.12 6.78 -1.77
CA ASP A 75 -7.37 5.67 -2.71
C ASP A 75 -6.52 4.43 -2.40
N VAL A 76 -5.76 4.45 -1.30
CA VAL A 76 -4.88 3.35 -0.87
C VAL A 76 -5.69 2.22 -0.25
N MET A 77 -5.30 0.99 -0.54
CA MET A 77 -5.90 -0.21 0.03
C MET A 77 -5.05 -0.76 1.17
N SER A 78 -5.69 -1.03 2.32
CA SER A 78 -5.03 -1.62 3.49
C SER A 78 -5.79 -2.87 3.90
N ILE A 79 -5.17 -4.03 3.76
CA ILE A 79 -5.79 -5.33 3.98
C ILE A 79 -5.09 -6.03 5.14
N CYS A 80 -5.85 -6.65 6.03
CA CYS A 80 -5.32 -7.59 7.02
C CYS A 80 -6.00 -8.94 6.86
N ILE A 81 -5.23 -10.03 6.85
CA ILE A 81 -5.76 -11.40 6.86
C ILE A 81 -5.34 -12.08 8.14
N THR A 82 -6.29 -12.70 8.83
CA THR A 82 -6.03 -13.45 10.06
C THR A 82 -6.92 -14.67 10.19
N LYS A 83 -6.44 -15.70 10.89
CA LYS A 83 -7.25 -16.83 11.32
C LYS A 83 -7.78 -16.70 12.75
N ASP A 84 -7.50 -15.60 13.43
CA ASP A 84 -8.01 -15.31 14.76
C ASP A 84 -9.18 -14.32 14.71
N ARG A 85 -10.41 -14.83 14.90
CA ARG A 85 -11.61 -13.99 14.92
C ARG A 85 -11.60 -12.94 16.02
N LYS A 86 -10.96 -13.23 17.17
CA LYS A 86 -10.90 -12.28 18.29
C LYS A 86 -9.97 -11.10 17.96
N LEU A 87 -8.94 -11.36 17.16
CA LEU A 87 -7.98 -10.34 16.75
C LEU A 87 -8.64 -9.26 15.87
N ILE A 88 -9.63 -9.63 15.05
CA ILE A 88 -10.34 -8.70 14.16
C ILE A 88 -10.93 -7.52 14.93
N ASN A 89 -11.66 -7.80 16.01
CA ASN A 89 -12.28 -6.73 16.80
C ASN A 89 -11.24 -5.89 17.56
N LYS A 90 -10.14 -6.50 17.99
CA LYS A 90 -9.03 -5.77 18.62
C LYS A 90 -8.35 -4.82 17.65
N ILE A 91 -8.07 -5.27 16.42
CA ILE A 91 -7.50 -4.42 15.37
C ILE A 91 -8.43 -3.25 15.04
N ARG A 92 -9.72 -3.51 14.84
CA ARG A 92 -10.72 -2.45 14.57
C ARG A 92 -10.75 -1.39 15.67
N ARG A 93 -10.72 -1.82 16.93
CA ARG A 93 -10.67 -0.90 18.07
C ARG A 93 -9.39 -0.09 18.06
N SER A 94 -8.25 -0.73 17.90
CA SER A 94 -6.96 -0.05 17.85
C SER A 94 -6.86 0.96 16.71
N ILE A 95 -7.36 0.62 15.50
CA ILE A 95 -7.45 1.58 14.38
C ILE A 95 -8.27 2.81 14.79
N LYS A 96 -9.43 2.61 15.41
CA LYS A 96 -10.29 3.70 15.85
C LYS A 96 -9.58 4.61 16.85
N ASP A 97 -8.91 4.01 17.84
CA ASP A 97 -8.24 4.73 18.92
C ASP A 97 -7.02 5.52 18.37
N GLN A 98 -6.16 4.87 17.58
CA GLN A 98 -4.98 5.53 16.99
C GLN A 98 -5.33 6.66 16.01
N LEU A 99 -6.43 6.53 15.26
CA LEU A 99 -6.87 7.59 14.35
C LEU A 99 -7.34 8.87 15.06
N GLN A 100 -7.55 8.88 16.38
CA GLN A 100 -7.99 10.08 17.10
C GLN A 100 -6.87 11.11 17.19
N ASP A 101 -5.65 10.67 17.42
CA ASP A 101 -4.48 11.52 17.66
C ASP A 101 -3.62 11.78 16.41
N LEU A 102 -4.05 11.23 15.26
CA LEU A 102 -3.26 11.29 14.04
C LEU A 102 -3.44 12.63 13.31
N PRO A 103 -2.37 13.38 12.99
CA PRO A 103 -2.48 14.65 12.26
C PRO A 103 -3.16 14.54 10.90
N ARG A 104 -2.92 13.45 10.17
CA ARG A 104 -3.51 13.17 8.85
C ARG A 104 -4.74 12.24 8.90
N ASN A 105 -5.42 12.19 10.03
CA ASN A 105 -6.53 11.26 10.27
C ASN A 105 -7.62 11.31 9.20
N ARG A 106 -7.90 12.47 8.59
CA ARG A 106 -8.92 12.63 7.54
C ARG A 106 -8.61 11.79 6.29
N ILE A 107 -7.35 11.74 5.87
CA ILE A 107 -6.91 10.95 4.71
C ILE A 107 -6.98 9.46 5.06
N ALA A 108 -6.36 9.05 6.16
CA ALA A 108 -6.35 7.66 6.61
C ALA A 108 -7.77 7.12 6.86
N ARG A 109 -8.66 7.91 7.50
CA ARG A 109 -10.07 7.53 7.68
C ARG A 109 -10.79 7.30 6.36
N LYS A 110 -10.60 8.18 5.37
CA LYS A 110 -11.22 8.03 4.07
C LYS A 110 -10.74 6.78 3.36
N SER A 111 -9.43 6.52 3.36
CA SER A 111 -8.84 5.32 2.79
C SER A 111 -9.37 4.07 3.49
N LEU A 112 -9.28 3.99 4.83
CA LEU A 112 -9.72 2.82 5.59
C LEU A 112 -11.23 2.56 5.50
N ASN A 113 -12.06 3.61 5.42
CA ASN A 113 -13.50 3.44 5.25
C ASN A 113 -13.87 2.89 3.87
N ASN A 114 -13.15 3.26 2.83
CA ASN A 114 -13.44 2.85 1.46
C ASN A 114 -12.73 1.55 1.07
N TYR A 115 -11.49 1.36 1.53
CA TYR A 115 -10.58 0.32 1.06
C TYR A 115 -9.87 -0.44 2.19
N GLY A 116 -10.22 -0.19 3.47
CA GLY A 116 -9.73 -0.97 4.60
C GLY A 116 -10.50 -2.27 4.75
N ILE A 117 -9.81 -3.40 4.72
CA ILE A 117 -10.44 -4.73 4.78
C ILE A 117 -9.74 -5.59 5.82
N ILE A 118 -10.51 -6.27 6.67
CA ILE A 118 -9.98 -7.32 7.55
C ILE A 118 -10.70 -8.63 7.21
N ILE A 119 -9.92 -9.61 6.76
CA ILE A 119 -10.40 -10.89 6.25
C ILE A 119 -10.13 -11.98 7.29
N TYR A 120 -11.16 -12.77 7.59
CA TYR A 120 -11.00 -14.01 8.32
C TYR A 120 -10.71 -15.15 7.33
N ALA A 121 -9.62 -15.88 7.54
CA ALA A 121 -9.31 -17.10 6.82
C ALA A 121 -9.28 -18.30 7.79
N LYS A 122 -9.81 -19.43 7.38
CA LYS A 122 -9.95 -20.60 8.25
C LYS A 122 -8.62 -21.28 8.59
N ASP A 123 -7.63 -21.20 7.70
CA ASP A 123 -6.34 -21.87 7.82
C ASP A 123 -5.24 -21.14 7.04
N ASP A 124 -4.00 -21.58 7.20
CA ASP A 124 -2.82 -20.96 6.56
C ASP A 124 -2.87 -21.11 5.03
N LYS A 125 -3.40 -22.24 4.50
CA LYS A 125 -3.54 -22.43 3.06
C LYS A 125 -4.49 -21.39 2.44
N LYS A 126 -5.57 -21.06 3.16
CA LYS A 126 -6.52 -20.05 2.69
C LYS A 126 -5.93 -18.65 2.77
N ILE A 127 -5.10 -18.35 3.79
CA ILE A 127 -4.36 -17.08 3.87
C ILE A 127 -3.46 -16.92 2.64
N ILE A 128 -2.64 -17.92 2.35
CA ILE A 128 -1.73 -17.93 1.19
C ILE A 128 -2.51 -17.75 -0.11
N SER A 129 -3.56 -18.54 -0.32
CA SER A 129 -4.40 -18.46 -1.52
C SER A 129 -5.02 -17.07 -1.74
N ILE A 130 -5.45 -16.39 -0.67
CA ILE A 130 -5.99 -15.03 -0.75
C ILE A 130 -4.86 -14.04 -1.05
N SER A 131 -3.73 -14.16 -0.36
CA SER A 131 -2.55 -13.32 -0.58
C SER A 131 -2.09 -13.39 -2.05
N ASP A 132 -1.92 -14.60 -2.58
CA ASP A 132 -1.52 -14.82 -3.97
C ASP A 132 -2.55 -14.26 -4.97
N SER A 133 -3.84 -14.34 -4.64
CA SER A 133 -4.90 -13.79 -5.50
C SER A 133 -4.95 -12.27 -5.52
N ILE A 134 -4.53 -11.62 -4.43
CA ILE A 134 -4.46 -10.17 -4.34
C ILE A 134 -3.22 -9.64 -5.05
N GLY A 135 -2.06 -10.28 -4.86
CA GLY A 135 -0.77 -9.85 -5.40
C GLY A 135 -0.41 -8.41 -5.01
N PRO A 136 -0.40 -8.06 -3.70
CA PRO A 136 -0.26 -6.68 -3.27
C PRO A 136 1.15 -6.15 -3.49
N GLU A 137 1.29 -4.82 -3.58
CA GLU A 137 2.58 -4.14 -3.67
C GLU A 137 3.46 -4.40 -2.42
N HIS A 138 2.87 -4.33 -1.24
CA HIS A 138 3.57 -4.57 0.03
C HIS A 138 2.93 -5.70 0.83
N VAL A 139 3.76 -6.60 1.37
CA VAL A 139 3.31 -7.65 2.29
C VAL A 139 4.08 -7.57 3.60
N GLU A 140 3.34 -7.45 4.70
CA GLU A 140 3.89 -7.57 6.04
C GLU A 140 3.39 -8.85 6.71
N VAL A 141 4.31 -9.72 7.09
CA VAL A 141 3.96 -10.94 7.83
C VAL A 141 4.18 -10.72 9.32
N LEU A 142 3.12 -10.32 10.01
CA LEU A 142 3.08 -9.99 11.43
C LEU A 142 2.75 -11.23 12.26
N SER A 143 3.65 -12.21 12.23
CA SER A 143 3.53 -13.49 12.92
C SER A 143 4.91 -14.01 13.34
N LYS A 144 5.01 -14.61 14.53
CA LYS A 144 6.24 -15.31 14.94
C LYS A 144 6.59 -16.47 14.01
N ASN A 145 5.57 -17.07 13.39
CA ASN A 145 5.71 -18.18 12.45
C ASN A 145 5.69 -17.71 10.98
N TYR A 146 6.26 -16.55 10.69
CA TYR A 146 6.22 -15.89 9.38
C TYR A 146 6.61 -16.78 8.20
N LYS A 147 7.55 -17.71 8.39
CA LYS A 147 8.03 -18.63 7.34
C LYS A 147 6.91 -19.46 6.68
N ARG A 148 5.79 -19.68 7.39
CA ARG A 148 4.64 -20.44 6.86
C ARG A 148 3.93 -19.72 5.73
N TYR A 149 4.07 -18.39 5.66
CA TYR A 149 3.36 -17.53 4.72
C TYR A 149 4.25 -17.09 3.56
N LEU A 150 5.54 -17.41 3.60
CA LEU A 150 6.48 -17.16 2.51
C LEU A 150 6.34 -18.29 1.48
N SER A 151 5.30 -18.25 0.65
CA SER A 151 5.13 -19.19 -0.46
C SER A 151 5.80 -18.67 -1.72
N GLY A 152 6.16 -19.58 -2.63
CA GLY A 152 6.89 -19.24 -3.84
C GLY A 152 6.17 -18.34 -4.85
N ASN A 153 4.90 -18.02 -4.63
CA ASN A 153 4.09 -17.14 -5.48
C ASN A 153 3.88 -15.74 -4.90
N LEU A 154 4.48 -15.44 -3.74
CA LEU A 154 4.40 -14.12 -3.14
C LEU A 154 5.24 -13.16 -3.98
N VAL A 155 4.57 -12.39 -4.82
CA VAL A 155 5.16 -11.32 -5.64
C VAL A 155 4.83 -10.01 -4.95
N ALA A 156 5.74 -9.57 -4.07
CA ALA A 156 5.67 -8.26 -3.44
C ALA A 156 6.91 -7.45 -3.82
N GLY A 157 6.72 -6.16 -4.04
CA GLY A 157 7.82 -5.22 -4.33
C GLY A 157 8.62 -4.87 -3.10
#